data_e73c7d1775e3dfd5055ab93565c07c96
#
_entry.id   e73c7d1775e3dfd5055ab93565c07c96
#
_cell.length_a   1.000
_cell.length_b   1.000
_cell.length_c   1.000
_cell.angle_alpha   90.00
_cell.angle_beta   90.00
_cell.angle_gamma   90.00
#
_symmetry.space_group_name_H-M   'P 1'
#
loop_
_entity.id
_entity.type
_entity.pdbx_description
1 polymer ?
#
loop_
_entity_poly.entity_id
_entity_poly.type
_entity_poly.pdbx_seq_one_letter_code
_entity_poly.pdbx_strand_id
1 'polypeptide(L)'
;FYTNLMPEADGFKLNGKPMSEQRKNGTWEYINQLHNQKLNSYYLARQFHNVPFHIYLNKKIDKIDFSGLKIRVTPVYRDVVEALGGTPVTTAPGEVYTALERGVADGYGWPVTGIFDLGWDKVTKFRMEPPFYSVEVNVLVNQDAWKGLNDAQRKVLSDAALWLEGLDSEKDAVIKAERERQAAAGIQALDFGPAASKAFLDRAYDVAWQSVVKRAPESGPKLRQLAGN
;
A
#
# COMPACT_ATOMS: atom_id res chain seq x y z
N PHE A 1 0.11 -9.36 -2.02
CA PHE A 1 0.23 -10.50 -2.94
C PHE A 1 -1.05 -11.36 -2.99
N TYR A 2 -1.78 -11.51 -1.88
CA TYR A 2 -3.01 -12.31 -1.84
C TYR A 2 -4.28 -11.55 -2.29
N THR A 3 -4.15 -10.29 -2.64
CA THR A 3 -5.27 -9.41 -3.04
C THR A 3 -5.97 -9.85 -4.34
N ASN A 4 -5.34 -10.72 -5.12
CA ASN A 4 -6.02 -11.37 -6.23
C ASN A 4 -7.09 -12.38 -5.77
N LEU A 5 -6.88 -12.99 -4.60
CA LEU A 5 -7.82 -13.93 -3.99
C LEU A 5 -8.83 -13.22 -3.09
N MET A 6 -8.45 -12.08 -2.52
CA MET A 6 -9.26 -11.26 -1.64
C MET A 6 -9.06 -9.77 -1.95
N PRO A 7 -9.76 -9.24 -2.98
CA PRO A 7 -9.62 -7.84 -3.41
C PRO A 7 -9.89 -6.81 -2.31
N GLU A 8 -10.69 -7.16 -1.32
CA GLU A 8 -11.01 -6.31 -0.18
C GLU A 8 -9.77 -5.84 0.58
N ALA A 9 -8.69 -6.63 0.55
CA ALA A 9 -7.43 -6.24 1.18
C ALA A 9 -6.73 -5.05 0.47
N ASP A 10 -7.16 -4.69 -0.74
CA ASP A 10 -6.63 -3.55 -1.48
C ASP A 10 -7.26 -2.21 -1.07
N GLY A 11 -8.21 -2.20 -0.15
CA GLY A 11 -8.90 -0.98 0.26
C GLY A 11 -7.92 0.09 0.79
N PHE A 12 -7.65 1.11 -0.01
CA PHE A 12 -6.67 2.17 0.31
C PHE A 12 -6.96 2.90 1.61
N LYS A 13 -8.24 3.22 1.87
CA LYS A 13 -8.63 3.90 3.11
C LYS A 13 -8.56 3.01 4.33
N LEU A 14 -8.67 1.70 4.13
CA LEU A 14 -8.48 0.73 5.19
C LEU A 14 -7.04 0.80 5.73
N ASN A 15 -6.07 0.93 4.85
CA ASN A 15 -4.65 0.96 5.21
C ASN A 15 -4.24 2.26 5.91
N GLY A 16 -4.99 3.36 5.73
CA GLY A 16 -4.73 4.64 6.37
C GLY A 16 -5.21 4.77 7.82
N LYS A 17 -6.02 3.81 8.33
CA LYS A 17 -6.57 3.87 9.68
C LYS A 17 -5.79 3.02 10.67
N PRO A 18 -5.54 3.51 11.90
CA PRO A 18 -4.91 2.71 12.96
C PRO A 18 -5.71 1.44 13.25
N MET A 19 -5.03 0.35 13.57
CA MET A 19 -5.69 -0.89 13.95
C MET A 19 -6.58 -0.74 15.18
N SER A 20 -6.20 0.11 16.12
CA SER A 20 -7.01 0.42 17.31
C SER A 20 -8.39 1.00 16.96
N GLU A 21 -8.50 1.79 15.90
CA GLU A 21 -9.78 2.29 15.38
C GLU A 21 -10.55 1.19 14.65
N GLN A 22 -9.88 0.42 13.81
CA GLN A 22 -10.49 -0.65 13.04
C GLN A 22 -11.05 -1.78 13.94
N ARG A 23 -10.40 -2.05 15.07
CA ARG A 23 -10.90 -3.01 16.07
C ARG A 23 -12.15 -2.51 16.79
N LYS A 24 -12.28 -1.18 16.99
CA LYS A 24 -13.43 -0.57 17.67
C LYS A 24 -14.66 -0.42 16.77
N ASN A 25 -14.46 -0.14 15.49
CA ASN A 25 -15.56 0.14 14.57
C ASN A 25 -16.06 -1.09 13.78
N GLY A 26 -15.51 -2.28 14.07
CA GLY A 26 -15.91 -3.53 13.41
C GLY A 26 -15.22 -3.80 12.06
N THR A 27 -14.36 -2.89 11.59
CA THR A 27 -13.63 -3.09 10.32
C THR A 27 -12.70 -4.30 10.40
N TRP A 28 -11.93 -4.42 11.49
CA TRP A 28 -11.04 -5.56 11.70
C TRP A 28 -11.80 -6.88 11.76
N GLU A 29 -12.91 -6.92 12.48
CA GLU A 29 -13.72 -8.12 12.61
C GLU A 29 -14.28 -8.56 11.26
N TYR A 30 -14.76 -7.61 10.45
CA TYR A 30 -15.26 -7.90 9.12
C TYR A 30 -14.17 -8.39 8.16
N ILE A 31 -13.00 -7.76 8.18
CA ILE A 31 -11.83 -8.22 7.41
C ILE A 31 -11.39 -9.61 7.84
N ASN A 32 -11.36 -9.89 9.15
CA ASN A 32 -11.02 -11.22 9.66
C ASN A 32 -12.04 -12.28 9.20
N GLN A 33 -13.34 -11.96 9.22
CA GLN A 33 -14.36 -12.84 8.68
C GLN A 33 -14.12 -13.18 7.21
N LEU A 34 -13.75 -12.19 6.38
CA LEU A 34 -13.43 -12.40 4.97
C LEU A 34 -12.19 -13.28 4.78
N HIS A 35 -11.14 -13.08 5.60
CA HIS A 35 -9.96 -13.94 5.60
C HIS A 35 -10.30 -15.39 5.97
N ASN A 36 -11.13 -15.57 6.99
CA ASN A 36 -11.60 -16.91 7.38
C ASN A 36 -12.33 -17.62 6.24
N GLN A 37 -13.23 -16.91 5.56
CA GLN A 37 -14.09 -17.49 4.51
C GLN A 37 -13.34 -17.75 3.21
N LYS A 38 -12.46 -16.82 2.80
CA LYS A 38 -11.84 -16.83 1.47
C LYS A 38 -10.45 -17.47 1.45
N LEU A 39 -9.73 -17.43 2.57
CA LEU A 39 -8.31 -17.78 2.62
C LEU A 39 -7.97 -18.83 3.69
N ASN A 40 -8.95 -19.36 4.41
CA ASN A 40 -8.72 -20.24 5.56
C ASN A 40 -7.65 -19.66 6.50
N SER A 41 -7.70 -18.35 6.76
CA SER A 41 -6.72 -17.65 7.59
C SER A 41 -7.39 -16.75 8.62
N TYR A 42 -6.73 -16.60 9.77
CA TYR A 42 -7.08 -15.68 10.84
C TYR A 42 -6.21 -14.44 10.73
N TYR A 43 -6.81 -13.27 10.62
CA TYR A 43 -6.11 -11.99 10.54
C TYR A 43 -5.71 -11.53 11.95
N LEU A 44 -4.50 -11.90 12.38
CA LEU A 44 -4.06 -11.70 13.75
C LEU A 44 -3.69 -10.25 14.05
N ALA A 45 -2.82 -9.66 13.22
CA ALA A 45 -2.26 -8.33 13.44
C ALA A 45 -1.88 -7.64 12.13
N ARG A 46 -1.68 -6.33 12.23
CA ARG A 46 -1.02 -5.50 11.22
C ARG A 46 0.22 -4.88 11.84
N GLN A 47 1.39 -5.25 11.33
CA GLN A 47 2.67 -4.77 11.86
C GLN A 47 2.92 -3.31 11.53
N PHE A 48 2.73 -2.94 10.25
CA PHE A 48 2.87 -1.57 9.81
C PHE A 48 1.55 -1.11 9.20
N HIS A 49 1.14 0.10 9.51
CA HIS A 49 0.10 0.79 8.77
C HIS A 49 0.61 2.17 8.35
N ASN A 50 0.00 2.72 7.33
CA ASN A 50 0.28 4.07 6.85
C ASN A 50 1.76 4.30 6.46
N VAL A 51 2.46 3.26 5.98
CA VAL A 51 3.77 3.44 5.38
C VAL A 51 3.58 4.09 4.01
N PRO A 52 4.12 5.30 3.79
CA PRO A 52 3.90 6.05 2.56
C PRO A 52 4.37 5.30 1.32
N PHE A 53 3.52 5.21 0.31
CA PHE A 53 3.81 4.61 -0.97
C PHE A 53 3.73 5.67 -2.06
N HIS A 54 4.83 5.87 -2.76
CA HIS A 54 5.00 6.93 -3.73
C HIS A 54 5.16 6.40 -5.15
N ILE A 55 4.92 7.25 -6.13
CA ILE A 55 5.43 7.08 -7.49
C ILE A 55 6.81 7.73 -7.56
N TYR A 56 7.78 6.96 -8.04
CA TYR A 56 9.14 7.37 -8.33
C TYR A 56 9.36 7.45 -9.84
N LEU A 57 10.09 8.47 -10.29
CA LEU A 57 10.30 8.74 -11.72
C LEU A 57 11.79 8.96 -12.02
N ASN A 58 12.21 8.61 -13.23
CA ASN A 58 13.54 8.95 -13.77
C ASN A 58 13.55 10.26 -14.55
N LYS A 59 12.37 10.86 -14.80
CA LYS A 59 12.21 12.16 -15.47
C LYS A 59 11.19 13.03 -14.75
N LYS A 60 11.37 14.36 -14.89
CA LYS A 60 10.48 15.34 -14.27
C LYS A 60 9.14 15.40 -15.00
N ILE A 61 8.08 15.59 -14.23
CA ILE A 61 6.75 15.99 -14.73
C ILE A 61 6.35 17.31 -14.08
N ASP A 62 5.60 18.14 -14.79
CA ASP A 62 5.18 19.46 -14.31
C ASP A 62 3.74 19.45 -13.76
N LYS A 63 3.01 18.38 -13.98
CA LYS A 63 1.65 18.12 -13.46
C LYS A 63 1.45 16.65 -13.21
N ILE A 64 0.44 16.30 -12.41
CA ILE A 64 0.05 14.92 -12.14
C ILE A 64 -0.72 14.36 -13.34
N ASP A 65 0.02 13.98 -14.36
CA ASP A 65 -0.46 13.41 -15.61
C ASP A 65 0.60 12.42 -16.11
N PHE A 66 0.21 11.18 -16.27
CA PHE A 66 1.13 10.10 -16.68
C PHE A 66 1.04 9.79 -18.18
N SER A 67 0.39 10.65 -18.95
CA SER A 67 0.31 10.49 -20.42
C SER A 67 1.71 10.37 -21.03
N GLY A 68 1.94 9.30 -21.77
CA GLY A 68 3.23 8.99 -22.38
C GLY A 68 4.27 8.41 -21.43
N LEU A 69 3.96 8.18 -20.15
CA LEU A 69 4.85 7.50 -19.20
C LEU A 69 4.50 6.01 -19.10
N LYS A 70 5.53 5.22 -18.99
CA LYS A 70 5.47 3.79 -18.67
C LYS A 70 5.80 3.62 -17.20
N ILE A 71 4.84 3.22 -16.39
CA ILE A 71 5.01 3.07 -14.95
C ILE A 71 4.98 1.58 -14.58
N ARG A 72 6.05 1.13 -13.96
CA ARG A 72 6.08 -0.23 -13.40
C ARG A 72 5.08 -0.34 -12.25
N VAL A 73 4.21 -1.32 -12.34
CA VAL A 73 3.12 -1.52 -11.38
C VAL A 73 3.09 -2.93 -10.79
N THR A 74 2.44 -3.03 -9.65
CA THR A 74 1.80 -4.27 -9.17
C THR A 74 0.31 -4.21 -9.48
N PRO A 75 -0.43 -5.34 -9.44
CA PRO A 75 -1.87 -5.33 -9.70
C PRO A 75 -2.66 -4.33 -8.86
N VAL A 76 -2.23 -4.05 -7.62
CA VAL A 76 -2.93 -3.23 -6.62
C VAL A 76 -3.19 -1.79 -7.08
N TYR A 77 -2.26 -1.16 -7.79
CA TYR A 77 -2.37 0.24 -8.22
C TYR A 77 -2.31 0.44 -9.74
N ARG A 78 -2.48 -0.66 -10.50
CA ARG A 78 -2.53 -0.61 -11.95
C ARG A 78 -3.61 0.36 -12.45
N ASP A 79 -4.83 0.21 -11.93
CA ASP A 79 -5.98 1.01 -12.33
C ASP A 79 -5.76 2.51 -12.05
N VAL A 80 -5.02 2.85 -10.99
CA VAL A 80 -4.65 4.24 -10.66
C VAL A 80 -3.72 4.83 -11.71
N VAL A 81 -2.70 4.08 -12.15
CA VAL A 81 -1.77 4.51 -13.20
C VAL A 81 -2.51 4.72 -14.53
N GLU A 82 -3.39 3.79 -14.91
CA GLU A 82 -4.23 3.90 -16.11
C GLU A 82 -5.17 5.11 -16.04
N ALA A 83 -5.79 5.34 -14.87
CA ALA A 83 -6.69 6.49 -14.65
C ALA A 83 -5.98 7.86 -14.72
N LEU A 84 -4.66 7.89 -14.55
CA LEU A 84 -3.80 9.06 -14.72
C LEU A 84 -3.17 9.15 -16.11
N GLY A 85 -3.59 8.30 -17.06
CA GLY A 85 -3.13 8.30 -18.44
C GLY A 85 -1.82 7.55 -18.71
N GLY A 86 -1.27 6.89 -17.69
CA GLY A 86 -0.02 6.13 -17.81
C GLY A 86 -0.20 4.73 -18.42
N THR A 87 0.88 4.20 -18.96
CA THR A 87 0.95 2.82 -19.45
C THR A 87 1.57 1.93 -18.37
N PRO A 88 0.80 1.01 -17.76
CA PRO A 88 1.35 0.12 -16.74
C PRO A 88 2.23 -0.96 -17.34
N VAL A 89 3.41 -1.15 -16.75
CA VAL A 89 4.37 -2.22 -17.08
C VAL A 89 4.48 -3.17 -15.89
N THR A 90 4.32 -4.45 -16.10
CA THR A 90 4.46 -5.46 -15.04
C THR A 90 5.82 -6.14 -15.14
N THR A 91 6.65 -5.97 -14.10
CA THR A 91 7.93 -6.66 -13.96
C THR A 91 8.13 -7.13 -12.51
N ALA A 92 8.93 -8.17 -12.33
CA ALA A 92 9.36 -8.59 -10.99
C ALA A 92 10.23 -7.50 -10.33
N PRO A 93 10.26 -7.41 -8.97
CA PRO A 93 11.08 -6.41 -8.29
C PRO A 93 12.56 -6.44 -8.71
N GLY A 94 13.14 -7.62 -8.89
CA GLY A 94 14.55 -7.77 -9.32
C GLY A 94 14.87 -7.21 -10.70
N GLU A 95 13.85 -6.93 -11.53
CA GLU A 95 14.00 -6.44 -12.90
C GLU A 95 13.80 -4.92 -13.02
N VAL A 96 13.33 -4.25 -11.95
CA VAL A 96 12.95 -2.84 -12.00
C VAL A 96 14.14 -1.94 -12.33
N TYR A 97 15.32 -2.19 -11.74
CA TYR A 97 16.53 -1.45 -12.05
C TYR A 97 16.82 -1.44 -13.55
N THR A 98 16.90 -2.64 -14.14
CA THR A 98 17.17 -2.81 -15.57
C THR A 98 16.06 -2.23 -16.46
N ALA A 99 14.81 -2.33 -16.04
CA ALA A 99 13.69 -1.75 -16.78
C ALA A 99 13.77 -0.21 -16.84
N LEU A 100 14.17 0.44 -15.75
CA LEU A 100 14.39 1.90 -15.72
C LEU A 100 15.63 2.30 -16.53
N GLU A 101 16.75 1.59 -16.35
CA GLU A 101 18.01 1.85 -17.03
C GLU A 101 17.85 1.76 -18.56
N ARG A 102 17.09 0.77 -19.05
CA ARG A 102 16.85 0.55 -20.48
C ARG A 102 15.66 1.31 -21.05
N GLY A 103 14.98 2.14 -20.25
CA GLY A 103 13.81 2.92 -20.69
C GLY A 103 12.57 2.07 -21.00
N VAL A 104 12.50 0.83 -20.49
CA VAL A 104 11.29 -0.01 -20.53
C VAL A 104 10.22 0.57 -19.60
N ALA A 105 10.64 1.17 -18.48
CA ALA A 105 9.81 1.95 -17.58
C ALA A 105 10.41 3.33 -17.33
N ASP A 106 9.55 4.32 -17.10
CA ASP A 106 9.90 5.71 -16.75
C ASP A 106 9.79 5.97 -15.25
N GLY A 107 9.16 5.04 -14.53
CA GLY A 107 8.93 5.14 -13.10
C GLY A 107 8.32 3.86 -12.52
N TYR A 108 8.09 3.89 -11.23
CA TYR A 108 7.54 2.76 -10.47
C TYR A 108 6.85 3.25 -9.20
N GLY A 109 5.95 2.41 -8.66
CA GLY A 109 5.40 2.59 -7.32
C GLY A 109 6.20 1.79 -6.30
N TRP A 110 6.56 2.41 -5.16
CA TRP A 110 7.25 1.75 -4.05
C TRP A 110 7.04 2.47 -2.72
N PRO A 111 7.14 1.76 -1.57
CA PRO A 111 7.20 2.42 -0.27
C PRO A 111 8.33 3.44 -0.18
N VAL A 112 8.22 4.37 0.77
CA VAL A 112 9.29 5.34 1.03
C VAL A 112 10.61 4.66 1.45
N THR A 113 10.53 3.46 1.99
CA THR A 113 11.66 2.62 2.41
C THR A 113 12.01 1.58 1.34
N GLY A 114 13.27 1.12 1.32
CA GLY A 114 13.72 -0.07 0.57
C GLY A 114 14.29 0.18 -0.82
N ILE A 115 14.23 1.41 -1.37
CA ILE A 115 14.79 1.67 -2.71
C ILE A 115 16.30 1.55 -2.75
N PHE A 116 16.99 1.85 -1.65
CA PHE A 116 18.45 1.71 -1.53
C PHE A 116 18.90 0.26 -1.44
N ASP A 117 18.13 -0.57 -0.74
CA ASP A 117 18.43 -2.01 -0.60
C ASP A 117 18.35 -2.73 -1.94
N LEU A 118 17.54 -2.20 -2.85
CA LEU A 118 17.34 -2.70 -4.20
C LEU A 118 18.24 -1.99 -5.24
N GLY A 119 19.01 -0.98 -4.82
CA GLY A 119 19.87 -0.18 -5.69
C GLY A 119 19.12 0.73 -6.68
N TRP A 120 17.80 0.95 -6.47
CA TRP A 120 16.99 1.74 -7.39
C TRP A 120 17.21 3.25 -7.26
N ASP A 121 17.83 3.70 -6.16
CA ASP A 121 18.26 5.09 -5.96
C ASP A 121 19.10 5.60 -7.13
N LYS A 122 19.94 4.75 -7.74
CA LYS A 122 20.84 5.11 -8.86
C LYS A 122 20.08 5.45 -10.15
N VAL A 123 18.87 4.95 -10.33
CA VAL A 123 18.03 5.15 -11.53
C VAL A 123 16.79 6.00 -11.24
N THR A 124 16.66 6.51 -10.02
CA THR A 124 15.53 7.33 -9.55
C THR A 124 16.00 8.79 -9.40
N LYS A 125 15.23 9.74 -9.94
CA LYS A 125 15.51 11.16 -9.85
C LYS A 125 14.46 11.96 -9.09
N PHE A 126 13.22 11.48 -9.10
CA PHE A 126 12.09 12.19 -8.54
C PHE A 126 11.19 11.26 -7.73
N ARG A 127 10.64 11.79 -6.63
CA ARG A 127 9.57 11.19 -5.84
C ARG A 127 8.36 12.09 -5.88
N MET A 128 7.23 11.58 -6.33
CA MET A 128 5.99 12.35 -6.40
C MET A 128 5.33 12.45 -5.02
N GLU A 129 4.93 13.67 -4.66
CA GLU A 129 4.13 13.95 -3.45
C GLU A 129 2.69 14.33 -3.84
N PRO A 130 1.70 14.03 -3.01
CA PRO A 130 1.79 13.19 -1.79
C PRO A 130 1.87 11.69 -2.09
N PRO A 131 2.14 10.85 -1.08
CA PRO A 131 1.96 9.41 -1.19
C PRO A 131 0.48 9.10 -1.44
N PHE A 132 0.18 8.18 -2.34
CA PHE A 132 -1.19 7.87 -2.75
C PHE A 132 -1.71 6.54 -2.23
N TYR A 133 -0.84 5.73 -1.70
CA TYR A 133 -1.13 4.41 -1.18
C TYR A 133 -0.39 4.21 0.14
N SER A 134 -0.94 3.38 1.01
CA SER A 134 -0.29 2.98 2.25
C SER A 134 0.01 1.49 2.21
N VAL A 135 1.22 1.12 2.57
CA VAL A 135 1.62 -0.27 2.68
C VAL A 135 1.40 -0.73 4.11
N GLU A 136 0.96 -1.96 4.23
CA GLU A 136 0.84 -2.68 5.48
C GLU A 136 1.50 -4.05 5.40
N VAL A 137 1.95 -4.54 6.53
CA VAL A 137 2.42 -5.92 6.68
C VAL A 137 1.49 -6.62 7.66
N ASN A 138 0.81 -7.66 7.17
CA ASN A 138 -0.18 -8.38 7.93
C ASN A 138 0.41 -9.67 8.50
N VAL A 139 0.01 -10.01 9.72
CA VAL A 139 0.29 -11.30 10.35
C VAL A 139 -0.95 -12.17 10.21
N LEU A 140 -0.85 -13.19 9.39
CA LEU A 140 -1.92 -14.15 9.14
C LEU A 140 -1.55 -15.50 9.76
N VAL A 141 -2.52 -16.15 10.39
CA VAL A 141 -2.39 -17.49 10.95
C VAL A 141 -3.33 -18.42 10.17
N ASN A 142 -2.88 -19.62 9.84
CA ASN A 142 -3.80 -20.62 9.29
C ASN A 142 -4.97 -20.84 10.25
N GLN A 143 -6.21 -20.85 9.74
CA GLN A 143 -7.40 -20.87 10.60
C GLN A 143 -7.55 -22.18 11.38
N ASP A 144 -7.16 -23.30 10.78
CA ASP A 144 -7.26 -24.59 11.47
C ASP A 144 -6.21 -24.68 12.57
N ALA A 145 -5.01 -24.17 12.33
CA ALA A 145 -3.99 -24.04 13.36
C ALA A 145 -4.45 -23.12 14.51
N TRP A 146 -5.09 -21.97 14.17
CA TRP A 146 -5.66 -21.06 15.17
C TRP A 146 -6.74 -21.73 16.02
N LYS A 147 -7.63 -22.51 15.41
CA LYS A 147 -8.69 -23.27 16.11
C LYS A 147 -8.12 -24.37 17.01
N GLY A 148 -6.98 -24.95 16.62
CA GLY A 148 -6.28 -25.97 17.41
C GLY A 148 -5.58 -25.45 18.66
N LEU A 149 -5.38 -24.13 18.80
CA LEU A 149 -4.81 -23.51 19.98
C LEU A 149 -5.81 -23.52 21.15
N ASN A 150 -5.30 -23.70 22.36
CA ASN A 150 -6.08 -23.44 23.58
C ASN A 150 -6.17 -21.93 23.87
N ASP A 151 -7.01 -21.55 24.83
CA ASP A 151 -7.28 -20.13 25.14
C ASP A 151 -6.03 -19.41 25.67
N ALA A 152 -5.17 -20.07 26.43
CA ALA A 152 -3.93 -19.46 26.90
C ALA A 152 -2.97 -19.16 25.73
N GLN A 153 -2.84 -20.07 24.79
CA GLN A 153 -2.02 -19.87 23.57
C GLN A 153 -2.58 -18.75 22.69
N ARG A 154 -3.90 -18.73 22.48
CA ARG A 154 -4.56 -17.62 21.71
C ARG A 154 -4.35 -16.29 22.40
N LYS A 155 -4.43 -16.26 23.74
CA LYS A 155 -4.19 -15.05 24.52
C LYS A 155 -2.78 -14.51 24.32
N VAL A 156 -1.75 -15.37 24.42
CA VAL A 156 -0.35 -14.98 24.21
C VAL A 156 -0.16 -14.37 22.81
N LEU A 157 -0.68 -15.03 21.77
CA LEU A 157 -0.58 -14.49 20.40
C LEU A 157 -1.34 -13.19 20.21
N SER A 158 -2.52 -13.07 20.83
CA SER A 158 -3.31 -11.84 20.76
C SER A 158 -2.64 -10.67 21.49
N ASP A 159 -2.05 -10.92 22.66
CA ASP A 159 -1.30 -9.92 23.41
C ASP A 159 -0.05 -9.48 22.62
N ALA A 160 0.67 -10.42 22.02
CA ALA A 160 1.80 -10.12 21.15
C ALA A 160 1.37 -9.31 19.89
N ALA A 161 0.20 -9.60 19.32
CA ALA A 161 -0.37 -8.84 18.22
C ALA A 161 -0.65 -7.39 18.59
N LEU A 162 -1.27 -7.16 19.76
CA LEU A 162 -1.55 -5.80 20.25
C LEU A 162 -0.26 -5.04 20.57
N TRP A 163 0.73 -5.71 21.15
CA TRP A 163 2.05 -5.11 21.36
C TRP A 163 2.71 -4.72 20.03
N LEU A 164 2.68 -5.62 19.03
CA LEU A 164 3.23 -5.37 17.71
C LEU A 164 2.57 -4.17 17.01
N GLU A 165 1.25 -4.06 17.11
CA GLU A 165 0.49 -2.92 16.58
C GLU A 165 0.85 -1.60 17.30
N GLY A 166 1.24 -1.68 18.57
CA GLY A 166 1.70 -0.53 19.36
C GLY A 166 3.05 0.04 18.93
N LEU A 167 3.89 -0.75 18.23
CA LEU A 167 5.18 -0.30 17.70
C LEU A 167 5.05 0.62 16.47
N ASP A 168 3.85 0.81 15.97
CA ASP A 168 3.62 1.57 14.74
C ASP A 168 4.14 3.03 14.79
N SER A 169 4.20 3.63 15.97
CA SER A 169 4.77 4.98 16.14
C SER A 169 6.27 5.07 15.84
N GLU A 170 7.01 3.97 15.94
CA GLU A 170 8.46 3.95 15.65
C GLU A 170 8.78 4.14 14.16
N LYS A 171 7.82 3.83 13.27
CA LYS A 171 8.00 3.99 11.83
C LYS A 171 8.25 5.43 11.39
N ASP A 172 7.72 6.42 12.12
CA ASP A 172 7.81 7.83 11.70
C ASP A 172 9.25 8.31 11.67
N ALA A 173 10.08 7.86 12.62
CA ALA A 173 11.52 8.13 12.61
C ALA A 173 12.21 7.49 11.40
N VAL A 174 11.85 6.26 11.05
CA VAL A 174 12.39 5.55 9.89
C VAL A 174 11.96 6.24 8.60
N ILE A 175 10.70 6.62 8.47
CA ILE A 175 10.17 7.34 7.30
C ILE A 175 10.91 8.66 7.10
N LYS A 176 11.13 9.41 8.18
CA LYS A 176 11.86 10.68 8.15
C LYS A 176 13.32 10.46 7.68
N ALA A 177 14.02 9.51 8.29
CA ALA A 177 15.40 9.20 7.94
C ALA A 177 15.54 8.77 6.46
N GLU A 178 14.61 7.96 5.95
CA GLU A 178 14.62 7.56 4.55
C GLU A 178 14.35 8.72 3.59
N ARG A 179 13.47 9.65 3.93
CA ARG A 179 13.22 10.86 3.13
C ARG A 179 14.46 11.74 3.07
N GLU A 180 15.18 11.91 4.18
CA GLU A 180 16.43 12.65 4.27
C GLU A 180 17.54 11.95 3.43
N ARG A 181 17.63 10.63 3.53
CA ARG A 181 18.56 9.82 2.73
C ARG A 181 18.30 9.93 1.23
N GLN A 182 17.03 9.91 0.82
CA GLN A 182 16.65 10.11 -0.58
C GLN A 182 17.04 11.52 -1.07
N ALA A 183 16.78 12.56 -0.29
CA ALA A 183 17.18 13.92 -0.63
C ALA A 183 18.71 14.06 -0.75
N ALA A 184 19.47 13.46 0.17
CA ALA A 184 20.94 13.42 0.11
C ALA A 184 21.48 12.67 -1.11
N ALA A 185 20.75 11.66 -1.60
CA ALA A 185 21.08 10.96 -2.84
C ALA A 185 20.64 11.70 -4.12
N GLY A 186 20.06 12.92 -3.99
CA GLY A 186 19.66 13.76 -5.11
C GLY A 186 18.26 13.45 -5.66
N ILE A 187 17.46 12.64 -4.97
CA ILE A 187 16.07 12.37 -5.35
C ILE A 187 15.21 13.58 -4.91
N GLN A 188 14.66 14.29 -5.89
CA GLN A 188 13.87 15.49 -5.66
C GLN A 188 12.40 15.14 -5.40
N ALA A 189 11.80 15.76 -4.39
CA ALA A 189 10.35 15.69 -4.18
C ALA A 189 9.64 16.59 -5.21
N LEU A 190 8.65 16.05 -5.91
CA LEU A 190 7.76 16.80 -6.80
C LEU A 190 6.47 17.10 -6.03
N ASP A 191 6.30 18.35 -5.62
CA ASP A 191 5.07 18.87 -5.02
C ASP A 191 4.31 19.70 -6.03
N PHE A 192 3.03 19.39 -6.23
CA PHE A 192 2.17 20.04 -7.21
C PHE A 192 1.16 21.01 -6.56
N GLY A 193 1.31 21.26 -5.28
CA GLY A 193 0.45 22.12 -4.48
C GLY A 193 -0.84 21.44 -3.98
N PRO A 194 -1.53 22.09 -3.03
CA PRO A 194 -2.64 21.45 -2.29
C PRO A 194 -3.82 21.02 -3.16
N ALA A 195 -4.20 21.81 -4.15
CA ALA A 195 -5.36 21.53 -5.02
C ALA A 195 -5.10 20.31 -5.91
N ALA A 196 -3.94 20.24 -6.57
CA ALA A 196 -3.56 19.11 -7.41
C ALA A 196 -3.35 17.84 -6.57
N SER A 197 -2.75 17.96 -5.40
CA SER A 197 -2.55 16.86 -4.46
C SER A 197 -3.88 16.28 -3.98
N LYS A 198 -4.84 17.13 -3.63
CA LYS A 198 -6.18 16.69 -3.25
C LYS A 198 -6.89 15.96 -4.39
N ALA A 199 -6.90 16.53 -5.58
CA ALA A 199 -7.54 15.94 -6.76
C ALA A 199 -6.93 14.56 -7.10
N PHE A 200 -5.62 14.45 -6.98
CA PHE A 200 -4.89 13.20 -7.17
C PHE A 200 -5.31 12.12 -6.16
N LEU A 201 -5.32 12.46 -4.86
CA LEU A 201 -5.70 11.52 -3.82
C LEU A 201 -7.17 11.09 -3.94
N ASP A 202 -8.07 12.04 -4.19
CA ASP A 202 -9.49 11.73 -4.40
C ASP A 202 -9.66 10.76 -5.58
N ARG A 203 -8.96 11.01 -6.68
CA ARG A 203 -9.00 10.14 -7.87
C ARG A 203 -8.41 8.75 -7.58
N ALA A 204 -7.26 8.68 -6.91
CA ALA A 204 -6.61 7.43 -6.57
C ALA A 204 -7.49 6.56 -5.65
N TYR A 205 -8.08 7.16 -4.62
CA TYR A 205 -8.98 6.46 -3.71
C TYR A 205 -10.27 5.99 -4.39
N ASP A 206 -10.87 6.84 -5.22
CA ASP A 206 -12.10 6.46 -5.91
C ASP A 206 -11.87 5.30 -6.88
N VAL A 207 -10.82 5.36 -7.70
CA VAL A 207 -10.44 4.28 -8.61
C VAL A 207 -10.13 2.98 -7.86
N ALA A 208 -9.40 3.06 -6.74
CA ALA A 208 -9.09 1.89 -5.95
C ALA A 208 -10.33 1.23 -5.36
N TRP A 209 -11.27 2.03 -4.81
CA TRP A 209 -12.53 1.51 -4.28
C TRP A 209 -13.44 0.96 -5.38
N GLN A 210 -13.49 1.60 -6.56
CA GLN A 210 -14.22 1.07 -7.71
C GLN A 210 -13.67 -0.30 -8.13
N SER A 211 -12.34 -0.47 -8.14
CA SER A 211 -11.70 -1.75 -8.42
C SER A 211 -12.04 -2.82 -7.38
N VAL A 212 -12.00 -2.47 -6.08
CA VAL A 212 -12.39 -3.39 -4.99
C VAL A 212 -13.85 -3.81 -5.12
N VAL A 213 -14.76 -2.85 -5.29
CA VAL A 213 -16.21 -3.14 -5.42
C VAL A 213 -16.52 -3.97 -6.66
N LYS A 214 -15.86 -3.69 -7.78
CA LYS A 214 -16.02 -4.46 -9.03
C LYS A 214 -15.59 -5.92 -8.86
N ARG A 215 -14.49 -6.17 -8.14
CA ARG A 215 -13.93 -7.52 -7.93
C ARG A 215 -14.58 -8.26 -6.76
N ALA A 216 -15.19 -7.54 -5.83
CA ALA A 216 -15.86 -8.08 -4.64
C ALA A 216 -17.23 -7.37 -4.44
N PRO A 217 -18.21 -7.60 -5.32
CA PRO A 217 -19.46 -6.83 -5.31
C PRO A 217 -20.33 -7.07 -4.06
N GLU A 218 -20.20 -8.21 -3.41
CA GLU A 218 -20.98 -8.53 -2.21
C GLU A 218 -20.39 -7.90 -0.93
N SER A 219 -19.06 -7.86 -0.81
CA SER A 219 -18.34 -7.44 0.40
C SER A 219 -17.71 -6.04 0.29
N GLY A 220 -17.31 -5.63 -0.91
CA GLY A 220 -16.65 -4.36 -1.15
C GLY A 220 -17.43 -3.13 -0.70
N PRO A 221 -18.73 -3.00 -1.01
CA PRO A 221 -19.55 -1.86 -0.57
C PRO A 221 -19.61 -1.74 0.96
N LYS A 222 -19.85 -2.85 1.66
CA LYS A 222 -19.87 -2.87 3.12
C LYS A 222 -18.50 -2.50 3.71
N LEU A 223 -17.42 -3.02 3.13
CA LEU A 223 -16.09 -2.68 3.58
C LEU A 223 -15.78 -1.19 3.38
N ARG A 224 -16.15 -0.62 2.22
CA ARG A 224 -16.01 0.80 1.95
C ARG A 224 -16.74 1.65 2.99
N GLN A 225 -17.96 1.26 3.38
CA GLN A 225 -18.74 1.92 4.42
C GLN A 225 -18.04 1.88 5.79
N LEU A 226 -17.53 0.70 6.21
CA LEU A 226 -16.83 0.52 7.49
C LEU A 226 -15.48 1.25 7.54
N ALA A 227 -14.75 1.25 6.43
CA ALA A 227 -13.49 1.96 6.31
C ALA A 227 -13.66 3.48 6.42
N GLY A 228 -14.87 3.98 6.29
CA GLY A 228 -15.26 5.39 6.46
C GLY A 228 -14.76 6.27 5.31
N ASN A 229 -15.67 6.79 4.57
CA ASN A 229 -15.44 7.86 3.57
C ASN A 229 -16.03 9.14 4.07
#